data_4937be96e5e511bec5eb3e81a5df17e0
#
_entry.id   4937be96e5e511bec5eb3e81a5df17e0
#
_cell.length_a   1.000
_cell.length_b   1.000
_cell.length_c   1.000
_cell.angle_alpha   90.00
_cell.angle_beta   90.00
_cell.angle_gamma   90.00
#
_symmetry.space_group_name_H-M   'P 1'
#
loop_
_entity.id
_entity.type
_entity.pdbx_description
1 polymer ?
#
loop_
_entity_poly.entity_id
_entity_poly.type
_entity_poly.pdbx_seq_one_letter_code
_entity_poly.pdbx_strand_id
1 'polypeptide(L)'
;KLSLKVIIFGFIFTFFSSFGQSFFLGIFNTSIRNELSITHGQFGTIYASATLLSSFLLIWVGKKIDDINIFKFALLVTLLLSFSCYFFSKISSILILFIAIFLMRFSGQGMMSHTATTTISRYFTKSRGKALSTGWFGLSSAEFILPVFMIYLLSVIDWRLIWTYISILILLFLPIISFILIKKLNFDSREELSENEKKLTNIKNWTRSEVLKDYRFYIVCMNMLAMPWIATGVFVYQSFILSSKGWGQYVIAQSFMVYSVASVITLFLAGFLIDKFTSRKLLIYMNIPLLLSAGVLFYFKSPISSFFFLGLIGISNGLANVLGSSTWAEIYGVKHIGSIKA
;
A
#
# COMPACT_ATOMS: atom_id res chain seq x y z
N LYS A 1 26.10 1.47 9.70
CA LYS A 1 25.82 2.62 8.78
C LYS A 1 25.10 2.20 7.49
N LEU A 2 25.42 1.05 6.88
CA LEU A 2 24.80 0.60 5.63
C LEU A 2 23.34 0.12 5.84
N SER A 3 23.08 -0.62 6.92
CA SER A 3 21.74 -1.09 7.29
C SER A 3 20.76 0.06 7.49
N LEU A 4 21.18 1.16 8.12
CA LEU A 4 20.35 2.34 8.28
C LEU A 4 19.99 2.99 6.93
N LYS A 5 20.93 3.04 5.97
CA LYS A 5 20.68 3.56 4.63
C LYS A 5 19.60 2.79 3.88
N VAL A 6 19.59 1.45 4.00
CA VAL A 6 18.58 0.60 3.37
C VAL A 6 17.20 0.82 4.00
N ILE A 7 17.13 0.98 5.32
CA ILE A 7 15.87 1.29 6.02
C ILE A 7 15.34 2.66 5.60
N ILE A 8 16.21 3.69 5.57
CA ILE A 8 15.84 5.05 5.14
C ILE A 8 15.37 5.03 3.67
N PHE A 9 16.06 4.29 2.80
CA PHE A 9 15.64 4.11 1.41
C PHE A 9 14.24 3.49 1.35
N GLY A 10 14.01 2.40 2.08
CA GLY A 10 12.70 1.74 2.14
C GLY A 10 11.60 2.68 2.65
N PHE A 11 11.85 3.42 3.73
CA PHE A 11 10.95 4.42 4.27
C PHE A 11 10.58 5.51 3.24
N ILE A 12 11.58 6.08 2.55
CA ILE A 12 11.34 7.12 1.54
C ILE A 12 10.56 6.56 0.36
N PHE A 13 10.92 5.38 -0.14
CA PHE A 13 10.22 4.79 -1.28
C PHE A 13 8.77 4.41 -0.94
N THR A 14 8.49 3.90 0.25
CA THR A 14 7.11 3.64 0.69
C THR A 14 6.34 4.93 0.94
N PHE A 15 6.98 5.99 1.47
CA PHE A 15 6.36 7.30 1.59
C PHE A 15 5.94 7.85 0.21
N PHE A 16 6.83 7.82 -0.77
CA PHE A 16 6.53 8.32 -2.13
C PHE A 16 5.61 7.39 -2.92
N SER A 17 5.48 6.11 -2.53
CA SER A 17 4.48 5.22 -3.12
C SER A 17 3.05 5.69 -2.87
N SER A 18 2.84 6.53 -1.87
CA SER A 18 1.55 7.11 -1.50
C SER A 18 0.89 7.86 -2.65
N PHE A 19 1.64 8.48 -3.54
CA PHE A 19 1.09 9.19 -4.69
C PHE A 19 0.29 8.28 -5.64
N GLY A 20 0.61 6.98 -5.69
CA GLY A 20 -0.18 5.99 -6.42
C GLY A 20 -1.23 5.25 -5.58
N GLN A 21 -1.37 5.54 -4.30
CA GLN A 21 -2.31 4.87 -3.42
C GLN A 21 -3.73 5.44 -3.51
N SER A 22 -4.70 4.59 -3.19
CA SER A 22 -6.14 4.93 -3.30
C SER A 22 -6.53 6.13 -2.45
N PHE A 23 -5.99 6.23 -1.23
CA PHE A 23 -6.30 7.32 -0.31
C PHE A 23 -5.88 8.68 -0.89
N PHE A 24 -4.73 8.73 -1.57
CA PHE A 24 -4.20 9.95 -2.14
C PHE A 24 -4.92 10.35 -3.43
N LEU A 25 -5.09 9.41 -4.37
CA LEU A 25 -5.82 9.65 -5.61
C LEU A 25 -7.29 10.03 -5.35
N GLY A 26 -7.89 9.46 -4.32
CA GLY A 26 -9.27 9.76 -3.91
C GLY A 26 -9.49 11.21 -3.47
N ILE A 27 -8.45 11.92 -3.00
CA ILE A 27 -8.53 13.35 -2.63
C ILE A 27 -8.88 14.21 -3.86
N PHE A 28 -8.37 13.84 -5.02
CA PHE A 28 -8.56 14.58 -6.28
C PHE A 28 -9.81 14.15 -7.07
N ASN A 29 -10.55 13.15 -6.56
CA ASN A 29 -11.74 12.58 -7.23
C ASN A 29 -12.76 13.65 -7.65
N THR A 30 -13.09 14.58 -6.74
CA THR A 30 -14.09 15.63 -7.02
C THR A 30 -13.63 16.57 -8.13
N SER A 31 -12.38 17.03 -8.08
CA SER A 31 -11.82 17.95 -9.08
C SER A 31 -11.83 17.31 -10.47
N ILE A 32 -11.38 16.06 -10.58
CA ILE A 32 -11.32 15.33 -11.85
C ILE A 32 -12.73 15.07 -12.40
N ARG A 33 -13.67 14.61 -11.56
CA ARG A 33 -15.02 14.29 -12.00
C ARG A 33 -15.79 15.53 -12.47
N ASN A 34 -15.65 16.63 -11.74
CA ASN A 34 -16.30 17.87 -12.13
C ASN A 34 -15.80 18.38 -13.47
N GLU A 35 -14.51 18.29 -13.72
CA GLU A 35 -13.92 18.76 -14.97
C GLU A 35 -14.27 17.86 -16.15
N LEU A 36 -14.29 16.54 -15.98
CA LEU A 36 -14.65 15.60 -17.03
C LEU A 36 -16.16 15.34 -17.12
N SER A 37 -16.97 15.93 -16.24
CA SER A 37 -18.42 15.73 -16.15
C SER A 37 -18.82 14.25 -16.03
N ILE A 38 -18.06 13.47 -15.25
CA ILE A 38 -18.32 12.04 -15.05
C ILE A 38 -18.90 11.75 -13.67
N THR A 39 -19.71 10.70 -13.60
CA THR A 39 -20.33 10.24 -12.36
C THR A 39 -19.35 9.53 -11.44
N HIS A 40 -19.71 9.35 -10.15
CA HIS A 40 -18.95 8.52 -9.21
C HIS A 40 -18.78 7.09 -9.73
N GLY A 41 -19.81 6.48 -10.30
CA GLY A 41 -19.76 5.12 -10.85
C GLY A 41 -18.77 4.99 -12.01
N GLN A 42 -18.80 5.95 -12.96
CA GLN A 42 -17.85 5.97 -14.08
C GLN A 42 -16.40 6.09 -13.59
N PHE A 43 -16.15 7.02 -12.65
CA PHE A 43 -14.80 7.14 -12.05
C PHE A 43 -14.37 5.83 -11.38
N GLY A 44 -15.24 5.20 -10.59
CA GLY A 44 -14.94 3.93 -9.92
C GLY A 44 -14.65 2.80 -10.90
N THR A 45 -15.40 2.69 -12.01
CA THR A 45 -15.17 1.68 -13.05
C THR A 45 -13.82 1.90 -13.75
N ILE A 46 -13.48 3.15 -14.09
CA ILE A 46 -12.19 3.52 -14.68
C ILE A 46 -11.07 3.18 -13.71
N TYR A 47 -11.23 3.54 -12.43
CA TYR A 47 -10.25 3.27 -11.39
C TYR A 47 -10.00 1.76 -11.19
N ALA A 48 -11.06 0.96 -11.11
CA ALA A 48 -10.98 -0.47 -10.92
C ALA A 48 -10.29 -1.17 -12.10
N SER A 49 -10.71 -0.86 -13.33
CA SER A 49 -10.13 -1.46 -14.56
C SER A 49 -8.65 -1.07 -14.75
N ALA A 50 -8.31 0.20 -14.52
CA ALA A 50 -6.92 0.67 -14.58
C ALA A 50 -6.04 -0.01 -13.50
N THR A 51 -6.58 -0.19 -12.29
CA THR A 51 -5.88 -0.88 -11.19
C THR A 51 -5.66 -2.35 -11.51
N LEU A 52 -6.67 -3.05 -12.03
CA LEU A 52 -6.53 -4.45 -12.45
C LEU A 52 -5.44 -4.60 -13.51
N LEU A 53 -5.46 -3.77 -14.55
CA LEU A 53 -4.44 -3.80 -15.61
C LEU A 53 -3.03 -3.55 -15.04
N SER A 54 -2.89 -2.60 -14.11
CA SER A 54 -1.61 -2.32 -13.46
C SER A 54 -1.10 -3.51 -12.65
N SER A 55 -2.00 -4.22 -11.97
CA SER A 55 -1.67 -5.41 -11.19
C SER A 55 -1.20 -6.56 -12.07
N PHE A 56 -1.85 -6.79 -13.21
CA PHE A 56 -1.38 -7.78 -14.18
C PHE A 56 0.02 -7.46 -14.70
N LEU A 57 0.26 -6.21 -15.12
CA LEU A 57 1.56 -5.82 -15.64
C LEU A 57 2.66 -5.95 -14.57
N LEU A 58 2.35 -5.68 -13.31
CA LEU A 58 3.29 -5.79 -12.20
C LEU A 58 3.85 -7.21 -12.04
N ILE A 59 3.08 -8.26 -12.35
CA ILE A 59 3.52 -9.66 -12.25
C ILE A 59 4.76 -9.92 -13.13
N TRP A 60 4.81 -9.32 -14.32
CA TRP A 60 5.95 -9.51 -15.23
C TRP A 60 7.06 -8.49 -15.01
N VAL A 61 6.72 -7.21 -14.90
CA VAL A 61 7.71 -6.14 -14.78
C VAL A 61 8.38 -6.16 -13.39
N GLY A 62 7.63 -6.51 -12.35
CA GLY A 62 8.18 -6.63 -10.99
C GLY A 62 9.33 -7.63 -10.88
N LYS A 63 9.29 -8.72 -11.66
CA LYS A 63 10.37 -9.71 -11.71
C LYS A 63 11.69 -9.15 -12.23
N LYS A 64 11.66 -8.09 -13.03
CA LYS A 64 12.87 -7.48 -13.59
C LYS A 64 13.80 -6.88 -12.54
N ILE A 65 13.33 -6.68 -11.33
CA ILE A 65 14.18 -6.29 -10.19
C ILE A 65 15.24 -7.35 -9.87
N ASP A 66 15.00 -8.62 -10.24
CA ASP A 66 15.95 -9.71 -10.03
C ASP A 66 17.09 -9.69 -11.05
N ASP A 67 16.82 -9.17 -12.23
CA ASP A 67 17.76 -9.16 -13.38
C ASP A 67 18.57 -7.85 -13.47
N ILE A 68 18.02 -6.75 -12.92
CA ILE A 68 18.59 -5.41 -13.06
C ILE A 68 19.25 -4.98 -11.74
N ASN A 69 20.36 -4.28 -11.83
CA ASN A 69 20.98 -3.66 -10.67
C ASN A 69 19.95 -2.78 -9.92
N ILE A 70 19.83 -2.96 -8.59
CA ILE A 70 18.79 -2.34 -7.76
C ILE A 70 18.78 -0.81 -7.86
N PHE A 71 19.95 -0.16 -7.97
CA PHE A 71 20.04 1.29 -8.14
C PHE A 71 19.46 1.72 -9.49
N LYS A 72 19.79 1.03 -10.59
CA LYS A 72 19.24 1.31 -11.92
C LYS A 72 17.72 1.09 -11.94
N PHE A 73 17.26 0.01 -11.30
CA PHE A 73 15.84 -0.28 -11.21
C PHE A 73 15.10 0.81 -10.40
N ALA A 74 15.62 1.21 -9.23
CA ALA A 74 15.07 2.30 -8.44
C ALA A 74 15.01 3.62 -9.21
N LEU A 75 16.03 3.93 -10.00
CA LEU A 75 16.06 5.12 -10.84
C LEU A 75 14.97 5.07 -11.92
N LEU A 76 14.83 3.94 -12.63
CA LEU A 76 13.76 3.75 -13.63
C LEU A 76 12.37 3.92 -13.02
N VAL A 77 12.13 3.34 -11.84
CA VAL A 77 10.85 3.45 -11.12
C VAL A 77 10.57 4.90 -10.70
N THR A 78 11.60 5.61 -10.26
CA THR A 78 11.49 7.03 -9.89
C THR A 78 11.13 7.90 -11.10
N LEU A 79 11.81 7.70 -12.22
CA LEU A 79 11.52 8.43 -13.47
C LEU A 79 10.10 8.13 -13.96
N LEU A 80 9.69 6.87 -13.88
CA LEU A 80 8.33 6.46 -14.25
C LEU A 80 7.28 7.10 -13.34
N LEU A 81 7.51 7.17 -12.02
CA LEU A 81 6.58 7.82 -11.09
C LEU A 81 6.49 9.32 -11.35
N SER A 82 7.64 9.99 -11.57
CA SER A 82 7.65 11.42 -11.93
C SER A 82 6.87 11.67 -13.22
N PHE A 83 7.13 10.88 -14.25
CA PHE A 83 6.37 10.95 -15.51
C PHE A 83 4.88 10.71 -15.29
N SER A 84 4.50 9.72 -14.48
CA SER A 84 3.10 9.41 -14.16
C SER A 84 2.40 10.57 -13.48
N CYS A 85 3.07 11.25 -12.52
CA CYS A 85 2.53 12.43 -11.85
C CYS A 85 2.35 13.61 -12.83
N TYR A 86 3.33 13.85 -13.70
CA TYR A 86 3.20 14.86 -14.75
C TYR A 86 2.06 14.52 -15.72
N PHE A 87 1.98 13.28 -16.17
CA PHE A 87 0.92 12.83 -17.06
C PHE A 87 -0.47 12.95 -16.41
N PHE A 88 -0.56 12.66 -15.10
CA PHE A 88 -1.79 12.82 -14.33
C PHE A 88 -2.25 14.29 -14.29
N SER A 89 -1.33 15.27 -14.27
CA SER A 89 -1.68 16.69 -14.36
C SER A 89 -2.29 17.11 -15.71
N LYS A 90 -2.20 16.25 -16.74
CA LYS A 90 -2.67 16.52 -18.11
C LYS A 90 -3.98 15.80 -18.47
N ILE A 91 -4.69 15.26 -17.48
CA ILE A 91 -5.99 14.61 -17.70
C ILE A 91 -6.96 15.60 -18.35
N SER A 92 -7.49 15.23 -19.53
CA SER A 92 -8.44 16.04 -20.31
C SER A 92 -9.57 15.20 -20.93
N SER A 93 -9.51 13.87 -20.78
CA SER A 93 -10.52 12.95 -21.29
C SER A 93 -10.55 11.65 -20.45
N ILE A 94 -11.61 10.87 -20.64
CA ILE A 94 -11.79 9.57 -19.96
C ILE A 94 -10.65 8.62 -20.28
N LEU A 95 -10.19 8.58 -21.55
CA LEU A 95 -9.07 7.73 -21.95
C LEU A 95 -7.76 8.14 -21.26
N ILE A 96 -7.48 9.43 -21.20
CA ILE A 96 -6.30 9.95 -20.52
C ILE A 96 -6.38 9.69 -19.01
N LEU A 97 -7.57 9.82 -18.40
CA LEU A 97 -7.81 9.46 -17.00
C LEU A 97 -7.50 7.98 -16.73
N PHE A 98 -7.98 7.07 -17.59
CA PHE A 98 -7.70 5.64 -17.47
C PHE A 98 -6.18 5.36 -17.50
N ILE A 99 -5.48 5.92 -18.49
CA ILE A 99 -4.02 5.74 -18.63
C ILE A 99 -3.29 6.37 -17.44
N ALA A 100 -3.70 7.54 -16.99
CA ALA A 100 -3.10 8.24 -15.86
C ALA A 100 -3.24 7.43 -14.56
N ILE A 101 -4.44 6.92 -14.24
CA ILE A 101 -4.66 6.07 -13.08
C ILE A 101 -3.84 4.78 -13.21
N PHE A 102 -3.83 4.13 -14.39
CA PHE A 102 -3.02 2.95 -14.64
C PHE A 102 -1.54 3.20 -14.34
N LEU A 103 -0.97 4.28 -14.88
CA LEU A 103 0.43 4.64 -14.65
C LEU A 103 0.72 4.93 -13.18
N MET A 104 -0.16 5.67 -12.49
CA MET A 104 -0.02 5.99 -11.07
C MET A 104 -0.08 4.74 -10.20
N ARG A 105 -1.06 3.84 -10.44
CA ARG A 105 -1.19 2.58 -9.71
C ARG A 105 0.00 1.67 -9.95
N PHE A 106 0.45 1.59 -11.18
CA PHE A 106 1.61 0.78 -11.57
C PHE A 106 2.92 1.31 -10.96
N SER A 107 3.23 2.60 -11.19
CA SER A 107 4.50 3.19 -10.74
C SER A 107 4.54 3.42 -9.24
N GLY A 108 3.51 4.05 -8.66
CA GLY A 108 3.46 4.44 -7.26
C GLY A 108 3.16 3.26 -6.34
N GLN A 109 1.94 2.75 -6.36
CA GLN A 109 1.55 1.66 -5.47
C GLN A 109 2.33 0.37 -5.77
N GLY A 110 2.46 -0.01 -7.05
CA GLY A 110 3.11 -1.24 -7.46
C GLY A 110 4.63 -1.15 -7.33
N MET A 111 5.27 -0.48 -8.27
CA MET A 111 6.73 -0.53 -8.44
C MET A 111 7.51 0.12 -7.31
N MET A 112 7.08 1.27 -6.76
CA MET A 112 7.77 1.91 -5.62
C MET A 112 7.76 1.02 -4.38
N SER A 113 6.58 0.50 -3.99
CA SER A 113 6.44 -0.39 -2.83
C SER A 113 7.19 -1.71 -3.04
N HIS A 114 7.15 -2.26 -4.27
CA HIS A 114 7.89 -3.47 -4.62
C HIS A 114 9.41 -3.25 -4.52
N THR A 115 9.93 -2.13 -5.03
CA THR A 115 11.35 -1.78 -4.94
C THR A 115 11.80 -1.64 -3.50
N ALA A 116 11.02 -0.93 -2.66
CA ALA A 116 11.33 -0.77 -1.24
C ALA A 116 11.40 -2.10 -0.50
N THR A 117 10.33 -2.90 -0.60
CA THR A 117 10.20 -4.16 0.15
C THR A 117 11.19 -5.22 -0.32
N THR A 118 11.46 -5.31 -1.63
CA THR A 118 12.46 -6.23 -2.18
C THR A 118 13.86 -5.85 -1.75
N THR A 119 14.22 -4.55 -1.79
CA THR A 119 15.54 -4.07 -1.35
C THR A 119 15.77 -4.38 0.13
N ILE A 120 14.80 -4.09 0.99
CA ILE A 120 14.87 -4.41 2.42
C ILE A 120 14.98 -5.93 2.63
N SER A 121 14.15 -6.71 1.96
CA SER A 121 14.10 -8.17 2.13
C SER A 121 15.37 -8.87 1.66
N ARG A 122 16.08 -8.33 0.67
CA ARG A 122 17.36 -8.86 0.20
C ARG A 122 18.51 -8.52 1.14
N TYR A 123 18.45 -7.35 1.75
CA TYR A 123 19.52 -6.89 2.64
C TYR A 123 19.43 -7.48 4.05
N PHE A 124 18.21 -7.63 4.59
CA PHE A 124 17.99 -8.13 5.94
C PHE A 124 17.50 -9.59 5.91
N THR A 125 18.30 -10.50 6.47
CA THR A 125 17.93 -11.92 6.63
C THR A 125 17.35 -12.18 8.02
N LYS A 126 18.11 -11.88 9.08
CA LYS A 126 17.75 -12.17 10.49
C LYS A 126 16.67 -11.23 11.06
N SER A 127 16.62 -9.97 10.65
CA SER A 127 15.68 -8.95 11.15
C SER A 127 14.73 -8.43 10.10
N ARG A 128 14.44 -9.25 9.06
CA ARG A 128 13.62 -8.88 7.89
C ARG A 128 12.27 -8.29 8.29
N GLY A 129 11.55 -8.93 9.22
CA GLY A 129 10.24 -8.45 9.68
C GLY A 129 10.30 -7.04 10.27
N LYS A 130 11.24 -6.81 11.20
CA LYS A 130 11.44 -5.48 11.81
C LYS A 130 11.83 -4.43 10.78
N ALA A 131 12.74 -4.77 9.86
CA ALA A 131 13.19 -3.86 8.81
C ALA A 131 12.06 -3.50 7.83
N LEU A 132 11.23 -4.48 7.42
CA LEU A 132 10.06 -4.26 6.59
C LEU A 132 9.02 -3.38 7.29
N SER A 133 8.71 -3.64 8.56
CA SER A 133 7.78 -2.80 9.33
C SER A 133 8.27 -1.36 9.41
N THR A 134 9.57 -1.14 9.65
CA THR A 134 10.15 0.21 9.65
C THR A 134 10.10 0.85 8.26
N GLY A 135 10.31 0.08 7.19
CA GLY A 135 10.12 0.56 5.83
C GLY A 135 8.68 1.01 5.55
N TRP A 136 7.69 0.19 5.91
CA TRP A 136 6.27 0.51 5.74
C TRP A 136 5.80 1.71 6.56
N PHE A 137 6.51 2.06 7.63
CA PHE A 137 6.23 3.26 8.40
C PHE A 137 6.28 4.54 7.54
N GLY A 138 7.01 4.52 6.41
CA GLY A 138 7.00 5.60 5.43
C GLY A 138 5.60 5.84 4.83
N LEU A 139 4.90 4.77 4.41
CA LEU A 139 3.53 4.89 3.91
C LEU A 139 2.57 5.40 4.99
N SER A 140 2.66 4.86 6.21
CA SER A 140 1.82 5.32 7.32
C SER A 140 2.08 6.79 7.67
N SER A 141 3.32 7.26 7.57
CA SER A 141 3.64 8.68 7.72
C SER A 141 3.01 9.55 6.63
N ALA A 142 2.98 9.05 5.39
CA ALA A 142 2.30 9.73 4.29
C ALA A 142 0.77 9.78 4.50
N GLU A 143 0.17 8.68 4.94
CA GLU A 143 -1.26 8.61 5.28
C GLU A 143 -1.65 9.55 6.42
N PHE A 144 -0.72 9.79 7.36
CA PHE A 144 -0.91 10.73 8.46
C PHE A 144 -0.83 12.19 8.01
N ILE A 145 0.15 12.54 7.16
CA ILE A 145 0.48 13.92 6.84
C ILE A 145 -0.25 14.41 5.59
N LEU A 146 -0.20 13.62 4.50
CA LEU A 146 -0.56 14.09 3.17
C LEU A 146 -2.04 14.45 3.01
N PRO A 147 -3.03 13.75 3.57
CA PRO A 147 -4.43 14.10 3.34
C PRO A 147 -4.77 15.52 3.78
N VAL A 148 -4.37 15.91 5.00
CA VAL A 148 -4.64 17.27 5.52
C VAL A 148 -3.86 18.32 4.72
N PHE A 149 -2.59 18.04 4.42
CA PHE A 149 -1.74 18.94 3.64
C PHE A 149 -2.28 19.15 2.22
N MET A 150 -2.76 18.08 1.55
CA MET A 150 -3.30 18.19 0.20
C MET A 150 -4.65 18.92 0.16
N ILE A 151 -5.54 18.74 1.14
CA ILE A 151 -6.78 19.53 1.22
C ILE A 151 -6.46 21.01 1.38
N TYR A 152 -5.46 21.36 2.20
CA TYR A 152 -4.98 22.73 2.30
C TYR A 152 -4.45 23.26 0.96
N LEU A 153 -3.59 22.52 0.27
CA LEU A 153 -3.05 22.92 -1.02
C LEU A 153 -4.15 23.10 -2.07
N LEU A 154 -5.14 22.20 -2.12
CA LEU A 154 -6.28 22.30 -3.02
C LEU A 154 -7.17 23.52 -2.80
N SER A 155 -7.11 24.14 -1.61
CA SER A 155 -7.83 25.39 -1.33
C SER A 155 -7.13 26.64 -1.89
N VAL A 156 -5.85 26.54 -2.23
CA VAL A 156 -5.02 27.69 -2.67
C VAL A 156 -4.36 27.49 -4.03
N ILE A 157 -4.24 26.28 -4.51
CA ILE A 157 -3.54 25.93 -5.75
C ILE A 157 -4.39 24.99 -6.59
N ASP A 158 -4.38 25.18 -7.90
CA ASP A 158 -5.02 24.28 -8.85
C ASP A 158 -4.43 22.86 -8.74
N TRP A 159 -5.30 21.85 -8.81
CA TRP A 159 -4.90 20.44 -8.64
C TRP A 159 -3.88 19.95 -9.67
N ARG A 160 -3.89 20.49 -10.89
CA ARG A 160 -2.93 20.16 -11.96
C ARG A 160 -1.53 20.68 -11.63
N LEU A 161 -1.46 21.88 -11.06
CA LEU A 161 -0.19 22.44 -10.59
C LEU A 161 0.39 21.66 -9.42
N ILE A 162 -0.47 21.19 -8.49
CA ILE A 162 -0.03 20.31 -7.39
C ILE A 162 0.66 19.07 -7.96
N TRP A 163 0.04 18.38 -8.92
CA TRP A 163 0.63 17.18 -9.52
C TRP A 163 1.91 17.50 -10.32
N THR A 164 1.98 18.64 -10.96
CA THR A 164 3.19 19.10 -11.65
C THR A 164 4.33 19.32 -10.65
N TYR A 165 4.06 19.97 -9.52
CA TYR A 165 5.06 20.17 -8.47
C TYR A 165 5.50 18.86 -7.81
N ILE A 166 4.59 17.92 -7.58
CA ILE A 166 4.91 16.57 -7.10
C ILE A 166 5.85 15.87 -8.09
N SER A 167 5.58 15.96 -9.40
CA SER A 167 6.44 15.39 -10.44
C SER A 167 7.86 15.93 -10.39
N ILE A 168 7.99 17.26 -10.31
CA ILE A 168 9.30 17.94 -10.23
C ILE A 168 10.04 17.54 -8.95
N LEU A 169 9.34 17.53 -7.81
CA LEU A 169 9.89 17.10 -6.52
C LEU A 169 10.45 15.67 -6.61
N ILE A 170 9.69 14.73 -7.17
CA ILE A 170 10.10 13.34 -7.34
C ILE A 170 11.34 13.25 -8.23
N LEU A 171 11.33 13.97 -9.36
CA LEU A 171 12.42 13.96 -10.35
C LEU A 171 13.73 14.47 -9.77
N LEU A 172 13.68 15.52 -8.97
CA LEU A 172 14.87 16.14 -8.38
C LEU A 172 15.35 15.40 -7.13
N PHE A 173 14.44 14.94 -6.28
CA PHE A 173 14.79 14.43 -4.95
C PHE A 173 15.13 12.93 -4.95
N LEU A 174 14.29 12.08 -5.54
CA LEU A 174 14.47 10.63 -5.41
C LEU A 174 15.68 10.04 -6.13
N PRO A 175 16.13 10.53 -7.32
CA PRO A 175 17.36 10.05 -7.93
C PRO A 175 18.59 10.33 -7.07
N ILE A 176 18.66 11.51 -6.46
CA ILE A 176 19.75 11.91 -5.57
C ILE A 176 19.77 11.02 -4.32
N ILE A 177 18.61 10.83 -3.70
CA ILE A 177 18.47 9.97 -2.53
C ILE A 177 18.86 8.51 -2.85
N SER A 178 18.38 7.98 -3.97
CA SER A 178 18.73 6.63 -4.42
C SER A 178 20.24 6.49 -4.64
N PHE A 179 20.87 7.49 -5.23
CA PHE A 179 22.32 7.52 -5.42
C PHE A 179 23.08 7.47 -4.09
N ILE A 180 22.70 8.31 -3.13
CA ILE A 180 23.36 8.41 -1.81
C ILE A 180 23.18 7.13 -0.98
N LEU A 181 21.97 6.54 -1.03
CA LEU A 181 21.60 5.46 -0.14
C LEU A 181 21.98 4.07 -0.67
N ILE A 182 21.78 3.80 -1.98
CA ILE A 182 21.84 2.43 -2.50
C ILE A 182 22.83 2.20 -3.65
N LYS A 183 23.49 3.22 -4.23
CA LYS A 183 24.44 3.03 -5.35
C LYS A 183 25.57 2.03 -5.04
N LYS A 184 26.04 2.01 -3.79
CA LYS A 184 27.13 1.14 -3.32
C LYS A 184 26.66 -0.19 -2.73
N LEU A 185 25.37 -0.53 -2.84
CA LEU A 185 24.84 -1.80 -2.35
C LEU A 185 25.18 -2.93 -3.36
N ASN A 186 26.08 -3.82 -2.94
CA ASN A 186 26.30 -5.11 -3.61
C ASN A 186 25.53 -6.18 -2.82
N PHE A 187 24.62 -6.89 -3.51
CA PHE A 187 23.83 -7.97 -2.94
C PHE A 187 24.45 -9.36 -3.18
N ASP A 188 25.72 -9.43 -3.56
CA ASP A 188 26.42 -10.67 -3.89
C ASP A 188 26.70 -11.58 -2.67
N SER A 189 26.49 -11.10 -1.46
CA SER A 189 26.49 -11.93 -0.25
C SER A 189 25.09 -12.45 0.05
N ARG A 190 24.68 -13.53 -0.60
CA ARG A 190 23.63 -14.42 -0.08
C ARG A 190 24.19 -15.01 1.21
N GLU A 191 23.95 -14.36 2.35
CA GLU A 191 24.13 -15.03 3.63
C GLU A 191 23.22 -16.26 3.66
N GLU A 192 23.82 -17.42 3.92
CA GLU A 192 23.13 -18.68 4.06
C GLU A 192 21.93 -18.56 5.00
N LEU A 193 20.80 -19.11 4.59
CA LEU A 193 19.58 -19.21 5.37
C LEU A 193 19.90 -19.70 6.77
N SER A 194 19.64 -18.90 7.79
CA SER A 194 20.03 -19.21 9.15
C SER A 194 19.30 -20.46 9.67
N GLU A 195 19.97 -21.25 10.49
CA GLU A 195 19.48 -22.49 11.11
C GLU A 195 18.15 -22.37 11.88
N ASN A 196 17.71 -21.17 12.22
CA ASN A 196 16.43 -20.94 12.88
C ASN A 196 15.20 -21.09 11.97
N GLU A 197 15.36 -21.01 10.64
CA GLU A 197 14.31 -21.40 9.70
C GLU A 197 14.08 -22.93 9.68
N LYS A 198 15.06 -23.71 10.14
CA LYS A 198 14.94 -25.18 10.28
C LYS A 198 14.01 -25.62 11.42
N LYS A 199 13.70 -24.76 12.38
CA LYS A 199 12.80 -25.09 13.50
C LYS A 199 11.30 -25.00 13.21
N LEU A 200 10.89 -24.45 12.06
CA LEU A 200 9.51 -24.53 11.55
C LEU A 200 9.27 -25.82 10.74
N THR A 201 10.13 -26.82 10.87
CA THR A 201 10.25 -27.97 9.96
C THR A 201 9.28 -29.11 10.21
N ASN A 202 8.28 -28.99 11.07
CA ASN A 202 7.24 -30.01 11.24
C ASN A 202 5.99 -29.75 10.37
N ILE A 203 5.95 -28.69 9.58
CA ILE A 203 4.83 -28.37 8.68
C ILE A 203 5.18 -28.87 7.28
N LYS A 204 4.29 -29.68 6.68
CA LYS A 204 4.43 -30.07 5.27
C LYS A 204 4.57 -28.81 4.41
N ASN A 205 5.65 -28.72 3.64
CA ASN A 205 5.82 -27.65 2.67
C ASN A 205 5.04 -27.95 1.40
N TRP A 206 3.97 -27.21 1.18
CA TRP A 206 3.09 -27.37 0.03
C TRP A 206 3.66 -26.64 -1.19
N THR A 207 3.53 -27.25 -2.35
CA THR A 207 3.79 -26.60 -3.63
C THR A 207 2.60 -25.74 -4.04
N ARG A 208 2.80 -24.74 -4.93
CA ARG A 208 1.70 -23.90 -5.45
C ARG A 208 0.56 -24.73 -6.05
N SER A 209 0.87 -25.81 -6.78
CA SER A 209 -0.13 -26.70 -7.39
C SER A 209 -0.98 -27.44 -6.33
N GLU A 210 -0.39 -27.86 -5.22
CA GLU A 210 -1.12 -28.47 -4.12
C GLU A 210 -2.03 -27.47 -3.42
N VAL A 211 -1.52 -26.24 -3.19
CA VAL A 211 -2.27 -25.16 -2.53
C VAL A 211 -3.50 -24.76 -3.34
N LEU A 212 -3.39 -24.66 -4.66
CA LEU A 212 -4.52 -24.31 -5.54
C LEU A 212 -5.62 -25.40 -5.56
N LYS A 213 -5.34 -26.63 -5.11
CA LYS A 213 -6.33 -27.69 -4.96
C LYS A 213 -6.97 -27.71 -3.56
N ASP A 214 -6.45 -26.95 -2.61
CA ASP A 214 -6.96 -26.90 -1.24
C ASP A 214 -8.04 -25.81 -1.11
N TYR A 215 -9.27 -26.20 -0.77
CA TYR A 215 -10.40 -25.29 -0.57
C TYR A 215 -10.15 -24.25 0.53
N ARG A 216 -9.31 -24.57 1.53
CA ARG A 216 -8.93 -23.65 2.62
C ARG A 216 -8.20 -22.42 2.10
N PHE A 217 -7.44 -22.58 1.02
CA PHE A 217 -6.77 -21.45 0.37
C PHE A 217 -7.77 -20.38 -0.06
N TYR A 218 -8.86 -20.78 -0.72
CA TYR A 218 -9.88 -19.84 -1.21
C TYR A 218 -10.65 -19.17 -0.07
N ILE A 219 -10.96 -19.89 1.02
CA ILE A 219 -11.60 -19.29 2.20
C ILE A 219 -10.71 -18.24 2.84
N VAL A 220 -9.42 -18.52 3.01
CA VAL A 220 -8.45 -17.59 3.58
C VAL A 220 -8.25 -16.38 2.64
N CYS A 221 -8.16 -16.60 1.33
CA CYS A 221 -8.10 -15.52 0.34
C CYS A 221 -9.32 -14.58 0.42
N MET A 222 -10.53 -15.13 0.47
CA MET A 222 -11.76 -14.32 0.58
C MET A 222 -11.79 -13.50 1.86
N ASN A 223 -11.36 -14.06 2.98
CA ASN A 223 -11.25 -13.34 4.24
C ASN A 223 -10.22 -12.21 4.15
N MET A 224 -9.04 -12.47 3.59
CA MET A 224 -7.96 -11.48 3.45
C MET A 224 -8.27 -10.38 2.42
N LEU A 225 -9.07 -10.67 1.39
CA LEU A 225 -9.46 -9.70 0.37
C LEU A 225 -10.45 -8.65 0.89
N ALA A 226 -11.23 -8.94 1.93
CA ALA A 226 -12.27 -8.05 2.43
C ALA A 226 -11.72 -6.68 2.82
N MET A 227 -10.62 -6.65 3.58
CA MET A 227 -10.02 -5.40 4.03
C MET A 227 -9.51 -4.52 2.86
N PRO A 228 -8.61 -4.97 1.99
CA PRO A 228 -8.12 -4.11 0.89
C PRO A 228 -9.23 -3.72 -0.10
N TRP A 229 -10.22 -4.57 -0.31
CA TRP A 229 -11.36 -4.26 -1.17
C TRP A 229 -12.20 -3.11 -0.62
N ILE A 230 -12.66 -3.24 0.63
CA ILE A 230 -13.53 -2.25 1.28
C ILE A 230 -12.76 -0.94 1.51
N ALA A 231 -11.52 -1.01 2.02
CA ALA A 231 -10.71 0.18 2.24
C ALA A 231 -10.43 0.94 0.94
N THR A 232 -10.11 0.24 -0.17
CA THR A 232 -9.94 0.89 -1.47
C THR A 232 -11.21 1.59 -1.92
N GLY A 233 -12.37 0.94 -1.76
CA GLY A 233 -13.67 1.54 -2.06
C GLY A 233 -13.91 2.83 -1.25
N VAL A 234 -13.71 2.76 0.06
CA VAL A 234 -13.82 3.92 0.96
C VAL A 234 -12.90 5.06 0.53
N PHE A 235 -11.65 4.76 0.22
CA PHE A 235 -10.67 5.78 -0.14
C PHE A 235 -10.94 6.41 -1.52
N VAL A 236 -11.39 5.64 -2.48
CA VAL A 236 -11.75 6.15 -3.81
C VAL A 236 -13.03 7.01 -3.76
N TYR A 237 -14.00 6.58 -2.94
CA TYR A 237 -15.29 7.27 -2.79
C TYR A 237 -15.35 8.22 -1.58
N GLN A 238 -14.21 8.61 -1.00
CA GLN A 238 -14.20 9.49 0.19
C GLN A 238 -14.96 10.81 -0.02
N SER A 239 -14.90 11.40 -1.22
CA SER A 239 -15.66 12.62 -1.54
C SER A 239 -17.17 12.39 -1.59
N PHE A 240 -17.63 11.21 -2.02
CA PHE A 240 -19.04 10.83 -1.96
C PHE A 240 -19.51 10.65 -0.52
N ILE A 241 -18.69 10.01 0.32
CA ILE A 241 -18.98 9.84 1.75
C ILE A 241 -19.11 11.20 2.42
N LEU A 242 -18.18 12.13 2.18
CA LEU A 242 -18.24 13.50 2.69
C LEU A 242 -19.56 14.18 2.33
N SER A 243 -19.92 14.18 1.04
CA SER A 243 -21.13 14.84 0.58
C SER A 243 -22.41 14.19 1.11
N SER A 244 -22.47 12.85 1.17
CA SER A 244 -23.63 12.10 1.66
C SER A 244 -23.86 12.26 3.17
N LYS A 245 -22.83 12.51 3.94
CA LYS A 245 -22.87 12.74 5.37
C LYS A 245 -22.98 14.23 5.75
N GLY A 246 -22.76 15.14 4.79
CA GLY A 246 -22.71 16.58 5.05
C GLY A 246 -21.48 17.00 5.87
N TRP A 247 -20.37 16.25 5.78
CA TRP A 247 -19.16 16.55 6.52
C TRP A 247 -18.29 17.58 5.80
N GLY A 248 -17.56 18.39 6.57
CA GLY A 248 -16.60 19.35 6.02
C GLY A 248 -15.40 18.65 5.33
N GLN A 249 -14.76 19.34 4.43
CA GLN A 249 -13.67 18.79 3.60
C GLN A 249 -12.51 18.17 4.39
N TYR A 250 -12.20 18.74 5.56
CA TYR A 250 -11.10 18.27 6.40
C TYR A 250 -11.43 17.03 7.25
N VAL A 251 -12.72 16.69 7.42
CA VAL A 251 -13.14 15.63 8.35
C VAL A 251 -12.51 14.29 8.04
N ILE A 252 -12.61 13.81 6.78
CA ILE A 252 -11.98 12.55 6.39
C ILE A 252 -10.46 12.69 6.37
N ALA A 253 -9.92 13.82 5.90
CA ALA A 253 -8.49 14.05 5.88
C ALA A 253 -7.85 13.95 7.28
N GLN A 254 -8.49 14.57 8.29
CA GLN A 254 -8.05 14.46 9.68
C GLN A 254 -8.25 13.03 10.23
N SER A 255 -9.30 12.34 9.81
CA SER A 255 -9.56 10.96 10.24
C SER A 255 -8.50 9.97 9.71
N PHE A 256 -7.80 10.28 8.62
CA PHE A 256 -6.64 9.51 8.17
C PHE A 256 -5.48 9.53 9.18
N MET A 257 -5.35 10.57 10.01
CA MET A 257 -4.38 10.56 11.11
C MET A 257 -4.69 9.45 12.11
N VAL A 258 -5.97 9.29 12.49
CA VAL A 258 -6.40 8.23 13.40
C VAL A 258 -6.26 6.85 12.75
N TYR A 259 -6.62 6.73 11.46
CA TYR A 259 -6.39 5.51 10.67
C TYR A 259 -4.92 5.07 10.71
N SER A 260 -4.01 5.99 10.41
CA SER A 260 -2.58 5.70 10.35
C SER A 260 -2.03 5.28 11.73
N VAL A 261 -2.34 6.03 12.77
CA VAL A 261 -1.91 5.71 14.15
C VAL A 261 -2.47 4.36 14.59
N ALA A 262 -3.77 4.12 14.40
CA ALA A 262 -4.41 2.86 14.74
C ALA A 262 -3.80 1.67 13.98
N SER A 263 -3.51 1.86 12.68
CA SER A 263 -2.85 0.84 11.84
C SER A 263 -1.47 0.47 12.36
N VAL A 264 -0.64 1.47 12.68
CA VAL A 264 0.71 1.26 13.20
C VAL A 264 0.69 0.57 14.57
N ILE A 265 -0.13 1.07 15.51
CA ILE A 265 -0.26 0.46 16.84
C ILE A 265 -0.69 -1.00 16.71
N THR A 266 -1.70 -1.26 15.88
CA THR A 266 -2.23 -2.62 15.69
C THR A 266 -1.23 -3.54 15.00
N LEU A 267 -0.44 -3.03 14.05
CA LEU A 267 0.63 -3.79 13.40
C LEU A 267 1.65 -4.32 14.42
N PHE A 268 2.06 -3.49 15.37
CA PHE A 268 2.94 -3.92 16.45
C PHE A 268 2.27 -4.90 17.41
N LEU A 269 1.05 -4.60 17.87
CA LEU A 269 0.29 -5.48 18.78
C LEU A 269 -0.01 -6.84 18.14
N ALA A 270 -0.33 -6.87 16.86
CA ALA A 270 -0.60 -8.11 16.13
C ALA A 270 0.60 -9.06 16.12
N GLY A 271 1.83 -8.54 16.05
CA GLY A 271 3.04 -9.37 16.19
C GLY A 271 3.07 -10.15 17.51
N PHE A 272 2.85 -9.45 18.64
CA PHE A 272 2.79 -10.10 19.96
C PHE A 272 1.61 -11.09 20.09
N LEU A 273 0.45 -10.73 19.51
CA LEU A 273 -0.74 -11.60 19.55
C LEU A 273 -0.53 -12.89 18.74
N ILE A 274 0.17 -12.83 17.62
CA ILE A 274 0.49 -14.02 16.81
C ILE A 274 1.40 -14.96 17.56
N ASP A 275 2.41 -14.44 18.24
CA ASP A 275 3.32 -15.25 19.04
C ASP A 275 2.58 -16.01 20.16
N LYS A 276 1.48 -15.43 20.69
CA LYS A 276 0.68 -16.03 21.77
C LYS A 276 -0.46 -16.93 21.28
N PHE A 277 -1.16 -16.54 20.19
CA PHE A 277 -2.45 -17.16 19.79
C PHE A 277 -2.42 -17.84 18.43
N THR A 278 -1.36 -17.76 17.66
CA THR A 278 -1.23 -18.19 16.26
C THR A 278 -2.04 -17.31 15.27
N SER A 279 -1.53 -17.16 14.03
CA SER A 279 -2.19 -16.33 13.03
C SER A 279 -3.53 -16.92 12.57
N ARG A 280 -3.67 -18.26 12.54
CA ARG A 280 -4.94 -18.90 12.15
C ARG A 280 -6.11 -18.53 13.05
N LYS A 281 -5.89 -18.45 14.38
CA LYS A 281 -6.94 -18.05 15.33
C LYS A 281 -7.29 -16.58 15.19
N LEU A 282 -6.30 -15.74 14.99
CA LEU A 282 -6.49 -14.29 14.85
C LEU A 282 -7.16 -13.90 13.53
N LEU A 283 -6.98 -14.71 12.47
CA LEU A 283 -7.57 -14.46 11.17
C LEU A 283 -9.10 -14.31 11.22
N ILE A 284 -9.78 -15.04 12.11
CA ILE A 284 -11.24 -14.98 12.29
C ILE A 284 -11.67 -13.59 12.76
N TYR A 285 -10.86 -12.94 13.59
CA TYR A 285 -11.15 -11.63 14.18
C TYR A 285 -10.71 -10.46 13.31
N MET A 286 -9.94 -10.69 12.24
CA MET A 286 -9.31 -9.65 11.42
C MET A 286 -10.30 -8.64 10.83
N ASN A 287 -11.48 -9.11 10.41
CA ASN A 287 -12.49 -8.29 9.76
C ASN A 287 -13.57 -7.75 10.72
N ILE A 288 -13.51 -8.05 12.03
CA ILE A 288 -14.47 -7.50 13.01
C ILE A 288 -14.37 -5.98 13.07
N PRO A 289 -13.18 -5.35 13.17
CA PRO A 289 -13.10 -3.89 13.16
C PRO A 289 -13.65 -3.28 11.86
N LEU A 290 -13.46 -3.97 10.72
CA LEU A 290 -13.98 -3.53 9.43
C LEU A 290 -15.51 -3.55 9.40
N LEU A 291 -16.14 -4.59 9.95
CA LEU A 291 -17.60 -4.67 10.08
C LEU A 291 -18.13 -3.58 11.01
N LEU A 292 -17.48 -3.37 12.14
CA LEU A 292 -17.84 -2.30 13.07
C LEU A 292 -17.70 -0.91 12.43
N SER A 293 -16.68 -0.70 11.60
CA SER A 293 -16.51 0.55 10.86
C SER A 293 -17.67 0.84 9.92
N ALA A 294 -18.16 -0.19 9.21
CA ALA A 294 -19.34 -0.08 8.36
C ALA A 294 -20.59 0.27 9.17
N GLY A 295 -20.75 -0.33 10.35
CA GLY A 295 -21.82 0.01 11.29
C GLY A 295 -21.72 1.47 11.76
N VAL A 296 -20.54 1.94 12.12
CA VAL A 296 -20.33 3.36 12.51
C VAL A 296 -20.71 4.28 11.35
N LEU A 297 -20.27 3.99 10.13
CA LEU A 297 -20.61 4.79 8.97
C LEU A 297 -22.12 4.80 8.70
N PHE A 298 -22.80 3.67 8.88
CA PHE A 298 -24.24 3.55 8.62
C PHE A 298 -25.08 4.33 9.64
N TYR A 299 -24.87 4.11 10.95
CA TYR A 299 -25.73 4.63 12.00
C TYR A 299 -25.46 6.08 12.39
N PHE A 300 -24.22 6.56 12.27
CA PHE A 300 -23.83 7.87 12.80
C PHE A 300 -23.61 8.89 11.67
N LYS A 301 -24.13 10.13 11.91
CA LYS A 301 -23.97 11.27 10.99
C LYS A 301 -22.98 12.31 11.50
N SER A 302 -22.66 12.29 12.80
CA SER A 302 -21.73 13.26 13.39
C SER A 302 -20.35 13.20 12.74
N PRO A 303 -19.69 14.35 12.47
CA PRO A 303 -18.30 14.37 11.96
C PRO A 303 -17.31 13.57 12.82
N ILE A 304 -17.52 13.52 14.14
CA ILE A 304 -16.68 12.74 15.07
C ILE A 304 -16.71 11.24 14.72
N SER A 305 -17.82 10.72 14.19
CA SER A 305 -17.90 9.32 13.80
C SER A 305 -16.93 8.93 12.68
N SER A 306 -16.45 9.89 11.88
CA SER A 306 -15.44 9.65 10.85
C SER A 306 -14.11 9.16 11.44
N PHE A 307 -13.71 9.68 12.61
CA PHE A 307 -12.49 9.24 13.29
C PHE A 307 -12.58 7.79 13.77
N PHE A 308 -13.74 7.38 14.32
CA PHE A 308 -13.99 5.98 14.69
C PHE A 308 -14.07 5.09 13.45
N PHE A 309 -14.74 5.56 12.41
CA PHE A 309 -14.87 4.85 11.14
C PHE A 309 -13.51 4.52 10.52
N LEU A 310 -12.68 5.52 10.28
CA LEU A 310 -11.34 5.30 9.71
C LEU A 310 -10.38 4.66 10.72
N GLY A 311 -10.49 4.95 12.00
CA GLY A 311 -9.69 4.28 13.04
C GLY A 311 -9.91 2.76 13.06
N LEU A 312 -11.15 2.29 12.96
CA LEU A 312 -11.48 0.86 12.89
C LEU A 312 -10.97 0.22 11.59
N ILE A 313 -11.03 0.92 10.46
CA ILE A 313 -10.38 0.45 9.21
C ILE A 313 -8.86 0.34 9.42
N GLY A 314 -8.24 1.30 10.11
CA GLY A 314 -6.81 1.27 10.47
C GLY A 314 -6.45 0.05 11.32
N ILE A 315 -7.27 -0.30 12.31
CA ILE A 315 -7.08 -1.52 13.10
C ILE A 315 -7.12 -2.77 12.20
N SER A 316 -8.12 -2.87 11.33
CA SER A 316 -8.22 -3.99 10.39
C SER A 316 -7.01 -4.05 9.44
N ASN A 317 -6.52 -2.89 8.98
CA ASN A 317 -5.33 -2.80 8.12
C ASN A 317 -4.06 -3.29 8.84
N GLY A 318 -3.86 -2.87 10.10
CA GLY A 318 -2.73 -3.34 10.91
C GLY A 318 -2.73 -4.86 11.10
N LEU A 319 -3.91 -5.45 11.39
CA LEU A 319 -4.08 -6.91 11.48
C LEU A 319 -3.79 -7.59 10.13
N ALA A 320 -4.37 -7.08 9.03
CA ALA A 320 -4.24 -7.68 7.70
C ALA A 320 -2.77 -7.74 7.23
N ASN A 321 -1.98 -6.70 7.48
CA ASN A 321 -0.58 -6.64 7.08
C ASN A 321 0.29 -7.73 7.74
N VAL A 322 0.04 -8.06 9.01
CA VAL A 322 0.80 -9.09 9.73
C VAL A 322 0.24 -10.48 9.45
N LEU A 323 -1.09 -10.65 9.56
CA LEU A 323 -1.76 -11.94 9.34
C LEU A 323 -1.62 -12.41 7.90
N GLY A 324 -1.66 -11.48 6.92
CA GLY A 324 -1.48 -11.78 5.50
C GLY A 324 -0.15 -12.44 5.16
N SER A 325 0.89 -12.23 5.98
CA SER A 325 2.18 -12.90 5.76
C SER A 325 2.36 -14.15 6.61
N SER A 326 1.94 -14.14 7.86
CA SER A 326 2.17 -15.23 8.81
C SER A 326 1.23 -16.42 8.61
N THR A 327 -0.04 -16.19 8.24
CA THR A 327 -1.03 -17.27 8.05
C THR A 327 -0.62 -18.25 6.96
N TRP A 328 -0.09 -17.77 5.83
CA TRP A 328 0.37 -18.66 4.76
C TRP A 328 1.52 -19.54 5.19
N ALA A 329 2.48 -18.99 5.97
CA ALA A 329 3.59 -19.74 6.50
C ALA A 329 3.12 -20.84 7.48
N GLU A 330 2.12 -20.55 8.32
CA GLU A 330 1.57 -21.51 9.28
C GLU A 330 0.73 -22.62 8.63
N ILE A 331 0.08 -22.35 7.49
CA ILE A 331 -0.79 -23.35 6.82
C ILE A 331 0.00 -24.19 5.85
N TYR A 332 0.85 -23.58 5.03
CA TYR A 332 1.46 -24.22 3.86
C TYR A 332 2.99 -24.37 3.94
N GLY A 333 3.60 -23.91 5.04
CA GLY A 333 5.04 -23.94 5.22
C GLY A 333 5.77 -22.77 4.54
N VAL A 334 7.07 -22.68 4.78
CA VAL A 334 7.87 -21.49 4.36
C VAL A 334 8.61 -21.69 3.04
N LYS A 335 8.85 -22.95 2.62
CA LYS A 335 9.73 -23.28 1.48
C LYS A 335 9.27 -22.65 0.15
N HIS A 336 7.96 -22.64 -0.11
CA HIS A 336 7.36 -22.14 -1.37
C HIS A 336 6.47 -20.93 -1.18
N ILE A 337 6.62 -20.21 -0.04
CA ILE A 337 5.71 -19.13 0.34
C ILE A 337 5.69 -17.96 -0.65
N GLY A 338 6.82 -17.68 -1.31
CA GLY A 338 6.89 -16.66 -2.35
C GLY A 338 6.00 -16.97 -3.55
N SER A 339 6.04 -18.24 -4.01
CA SER A 339 5.20 -18.68 -5.14
C SER A 339 3.71 -18.85 -4.77
N ILE A 340 3.41 -19.06 -3.50
CA ILE A 340 2.03 -19.15 -2.99
C ILE A 340 1.38 -17.77 -2.88
N LYS A 341 2.16 -16.75 -2.51
CA LYS A 341 1.68 -15.35 -2.37
C LYS A 341 1.56 -14.60 -3.70
N ALA A 342 2.31 -15.02 -4.73
CA ALA A 342 2.26 -14.46 -6.07
C ALA A 342 1.09 -15.05 -6.88
#